data_207c7ad41d4389095cba54c09361f9fc
#
_entry.id   207c7ad41d4389095cba54c09361f9fc
#
_cell.length_a   1.000
_cell.length_b   1.000
_cell.length_c   1.000
_cell.angle_alpha   90.00
_cell.angle_beta   90.00
_cell.angle_gamma   90.00
#
_symmetry.space_group_name_H-M   'P 1'
#
loop_
_entity.id
_entity.type
_entity.pdbx_description
1 polymer ?
#
loop_
_entity_poly.entity_id
_entity_poly.type
_entity_poly.pdbx_seq_one_letter_code
_entity_poly.pdbx_strand_id
1 'polypeptide(L)'
;ALIPCPGFLFLIGPVGFSQPVYLKNQYTPEHLDDAWLKTVPVCEFSDFTTDVLLAFNLYQETVCTENTLLLASCICPETGNTLHRSFSELVFENREYGKIHNPYDQELREFASIESGDLEQLERSLAENYPGEVGTLAKNPLRQAQNRGIVVITLASRAAIRGGLVPEIAFSLSDSYIQKIEECRDIPAVFHLFHTAEYEYAQMVKDINAQKEGISAKDRNPHINKCKDYIFSHLHEKITVQEIADALGLNANYLSGLFRRYEKVSLSAFIRREKISLTKNLLVYSRYSYSEIATYLGFSSQSHLGKYFKESTGMTLHQYRDVYGVKEFDSLL
;
A
#
# COMPACT_ATOMS: atom_id res chain seq x y z
N ALA A 1 -30.36 -7.52 -6.19
CA ALA A 1 -29.67 -8.82 -6.26
C ALA A 1 -30.62 -9.95 -5.93
N LEU A 2 -30.43 -11.13 -6.52
CA LEU A 2 -31.13 -12.36 -6.25
C LEU A 2 -30.16 -13.41 -5.74
N ILE A 3 -30.39 -13.89 -4.52
CA ILE A 3 -29.53 -14.89 -3.87
C ILE A 3 -30.35 -16.15 -3.65
N PRO A 4 -30.08 -17.25 -4.36
CA PRO A 4 -30.75 -18.51 -4.13
C PRO A 4 -30.29 -19.13 -2.78
N CYS A 5 -31.25 -19.52 -1.94
CA CYS A 5 -31.02 -20.17 -0.67
C CYS A 5 -31.77 -21.51 -0.62
N PRO A 6 -31.40 -22.45 0.24
CA PRO A 6 -32.11 -23.69 0.42
C PRO A 6 -33.58 -23.42 0.83
N GLY A 7 -34.52 -23.66 -0.09
CA GLY A 7 -35.96 -23.52 0.15
C GLY A 7 -36.53 -22.12 -0.04
N PHE A 8 -35.76 -21.10 -0.35
CA PHE A 8 -36.25 -19.73 -0.64
C PHE A 8 -35.29 -18.94 -1.52
N LEU A 9 -35.75 -17.80 -2.02
CA LEU A 9 -34.96 -16.85 -2.82
C LEU A 9 -34.88 -15.52 -2.07
N PHE A 10 -33.67 -15.06 -1.79
CA PHE A 10 -33.45 -13.76 -1.15
C PHE A 10 -33.39 -12.67 -2.23
N LEU A 11 -34.21 -11.64 -2.09
CA LEU A 11 -34.28 -10.51 -3.01
C LEU A 11 -33.81 -9.23 -2.28
N ILE A 12 -32.73 -8.61 -2.75
CA ILE A 12 -32.22 -7.32 -2.25
C ILE A 12 -32.44 -6.26 -3.33
N GLY A 13 -33.16 -5.20 -2.99
CA GLY A 13 -33.54 -4.13 -3.89
C GLY A 13 -35.07 -4.08 -4.17
N PRO A 14 -35.54 -3.17 -5.03
CA PRO A 14 -34.78 -2.31 -5.94
C PRO A 14 -34.00 -1.20 -5.23
N VAL A 15 -32.86 -0.81 -5.79
CA VAL A 15 -32.03 0.33 -5.33
C VAL A 15 -31.53 1.10 -6.54
N GLY A 16 -31.40 2.42 -6.40
CA GLY A 16 -30.63 3.28 -7.30
C GLY A 16 -29.21 3.44 -6.77
N PHE A 17 -28.25 3.74 -7.64
CA PHE A 17 -26.89 4.06 -7.22
C PHE A 17 -26.59 5.53 -7.41
N SER A 18 -25.82 6.12 -6.48
CA SER A 18 -25.35 7.50 -6.54
C SER A 18 -24.47 7.76 -7.76
N GLN A 19 -23.78 6.74 -8.26
CA GLN A 19 -22.98 6.78 -9.48
C GLN A 19 -23.44 5.72 -10.48
N PRO A 20 -23.22 5.93 -11.80
CA PRO A 20 -23.55 4.94 -12.81
C PRO A 20 -22.79 3.63 -12.60
N VAL A 21 -23.50 2.52 -12.48
CA VAL A 21 -22.97 1.16 -12.36
C VAL A 21 -23.49 0.31 -13.50
N TYR A 22 -22.59 -0.35 -14.21
CA TYR A 22 -22.96 -1.24 -15.33
C TYR A 22 -22.88 -2.70 -14.86
N LEU A 23 -24.05 -3.34 -14.79
CA LEU A 23 -24.17 -4.73 -14.33
C LEU A 23 -24.49 -5.67 -15.51
N LYS A 24 -24.02 -6.92 -15.40
CA LYS A 24 -24.11 -7.96 -16.43
C LYS A 24 -25.54 -8.26 -16.91
N ASN A 25 -26.44 -8.27 -15.97
CA ASN A 25 -27.85 -8.62 -16.20
C ASN A 25 -28.74 -7.45 -15.78
N GLN A 26 -28.34 -6.24 -16.17
CA GLN A 26 -29.14 -5.07 -15.86
C GLN A 26 -30.46 -5.15 -16.62
N TYR A 27 -31.54 -5.37 -15.88
CA TYR A 27 -32.91 -5.28 -16.42
C TYR A 27 -33.38 -3.84 -16.28
N THR A 28 -33.51 -3.15 -17.40
CA THR A 28 -34.16 -1.84 -17.46
C THR A 28 -35.59 -2.07 -18.02
N PRO A 29 -36.63 -2.00 -17.20
CA PRO A 29 -37.99 -2.14 -17.69
C PRO A 29 -38.28 -1.00 -18.68
N GLU A 30 -38.86 -1.35 -19.83
CA GLU A 30 -39.16 -0.40 -20.92
C GLU A 30 -40.16 0.69 -20.54
N HIS A 31 -40.87 0.54 -19.41
CA HIS A 31 -41.92 1.44 -18.95
C HIS A 31 -41.88 1.66 -17.44
N LEU A 32 -40.74 2.19 -16.89
CA LEU A 32 -40.71 2.67 -15.51
C LEU A 32 -41.33 4.07 -15.45
N ASP A 33 -42.37 4.22 -14.61
CA ASP A 33 -42.93 5.52 -14.28
C ASP A 33 -41.90 6.36 -13.53
N ASP A 34 -41.63 7.57 -13.99
CA ASP A 34 -40.69 8.52 -13.36
C ASP A 34 -41.08 8.80 -11.90
N ALA A 35 -42.34 8.71 -11.55
CA ALA A 35 -42.82 8.85 -10.18
C ALA A 35 -42.38 7.70 -9.29
N TRP A 36 -42.36 6.46 -9.80
CA TRP A 36 -41.87 5.31 -9.06
C TRP A 36 -40.33 5.32 -8.89
N LEU A 37 -39.60 5.72 -9.92
CA LEU A 37 -38.15 5.86 -9.82
C LEU A 37 -37.67 6.81 -8.69
N LYS A 38 -38.45 7.86 -8.43
CA LYS A 38 -38.19 8.80 -7.33
C LYS A 38 -38.40 8.20 -5.94
N THR A 39 -39.08 7.08 -5.83
CA THR A 39 -39.35 6.39 -4.55
C THR A 39 -38.27 5.32 -4.24
N VAL A 40 -37.48 4.94 -5.24
CA VAL A 40 -36.40 3.94 -5.06
C VAL A 40 -35.30 4.53 -4.21
N PRO A 41 -34.89 3.86 -3.11
CA PRO A 41 -33.79 4.32 -2.30
C PRO A 41 -32.49 4.33 -3.10
N VAL A 42 -31.69 5.37 -2.91
CA VAL A 42 -30.37 5.53 -3.52
C VAL A 42 -29.31 5.21 -2.46
N CYS A 43 -28.33 4.39 -2.83
CA CYS A 43 -27.19 4.05 -1.97
C CYS A 43 -25.88 4.06 -2.76
N GLU A 44 -24.78 4.04 -2.05
CA GLU A 44 -23.47 3.79 -2.66
C GLU A 44 -23.38 2.32 -3.11
N PHE A 45 -22.67 2.09 -4.23
CA PHE A 45 -22.54 0.74 -4.77
C PHE A 45 -21.74 -0.18 -3.80
N SER A 46 -20.78 0.36 -3.08
CA SER A 46 -20.01 -0.34 -2.06
C SER A 46 -20.87 -0.86 -0.90
N ASP A 47 -21.81 -0.04 -0.44
CA ASP A 47 -22.74 -0.42 0.64
C ASP A 47 -23.65 -1.54 0.18
N PHE A 48 -24.22 -1.41 -1.03
CA PHE A 48 -25.03 -2.45 -1.63
C PHE A 48 -24.28 -3.77 -1.83
N THR A 49 -23.03 -3.73 -2.28
CA THR A 49 -22.20 -4.95 -2.43
C THR A 49 -21.92 -5.60 -1.09
N THR A 50 -21.68 -4.80 -0.06
CA THR A 50 -21.49 -5.29 1.32
C THR A 50 -22.71 -6.03 1.84
N ASP A 51 -23.91 -5.47 1.65
CA ASP A 51 -25.17 -6.11 2.05
C ASP A 51 -25.44 -7.41 1.28
N VAL A 52 -25.14 -7.41 -0.03
CA VAL A 52 -25.27 -8.62 -0.88
C VAL A 52 -24.29 -9.70 -0.44
N LEU A 53 -23.04 -9.35 -0.14
CA LEU A 53 -22.02 -10.28 0.36
C LEU A 53 -22.39 -10.85 1.72
N LEU A 54 -22.88 -10.01 2.63
CA LEU A 54 -23.32 -10.44 3.94
C LEU A 54 -24.47 -11.47 3.80
N ALA A 55 -25.48 -11.14 3.03
CA ALA A 55 -26.61 -12.04 2.79
C ALA A 55 -26.17 -13.34 2.09
N PHE A 56 -25.30 -13.26 1.08
CA PHE A 56 -24.79 -14.44 0.38
C PHE A 56 -24.00 -15.37 1.32
N ASN A 57 -23.02 -14.81 2.04
CA ASN A 57 -22.12 -15.59 2.90
C ASN A 57 -22.81 -16.17 4.16
N LEU A 58 -23.96 -15.63 4.57
CA LEU A 58 -24.76 -16.21 5.66
C LEU A 58 -25.50 -17.48 5.26
N TYR A 59 -25.84 -17.65 3.98
CA TYR A 59 -26.73 -18.71 3.50
C TYR A 59 -26.08 -19.70 2.53
N GLN A 60 -24.83 -19.45 2.12
CA GLN A 60 -24.09 -20.31 1.20
C GLN A 60 -22.93 -21.00 1.91
N GLU A 61 -22.60 -22.21 1.50
CA GLU A 61 -21.45 -22.96 2.02
C GLU A 61 -20.10 -22.42 1.51
N THR A 62 -20.12 -21.74 0.35
CA THR A 62 -18.92 -21.15 -0.25
C THR A 62 -18.84 -19.66 0.03
N VAL A 63 -17.71 -19.21 0.58
CA VAL A 63 -17.47 -17.79 0.84
C VAL A 63 -17.28 -17.04 -0.46
N CYS A 64 -18.10 -16.01 -0.71
CA CYS A 64 -17.96 -15.08 -1.81
C CYS A 64 -17.17 -13.84 -1.32
N THR A 65 -16.16 -13.43 -2.05
CA THR A 65 -15.44 -12.18 -1.80
C THR A 65 -15.97 -11.06 -2.70
N GLU A 66 -15.69 -9.81 -2.34
CA GLU A 66 -16.06 -8.66 -3.14
C GLU A 66 -15.54 -8.78 -4.59
N ASN A 67 -14.28 -9.14 -4.76
CA ASN A 67 -13.69 -9.37 -6.08
C ASN A 67 -14.43 -10.43 -6.88
N THR A 68 -14.83 -11.53 -6.25
CA THR A 68 -15.59 -12.59 -6.91
C THR A 68 -16.95 -12.10 -7.34
N LEU A 69 -17.65 -11.32 -6.49
CA LEU A 69 -18.94 -10.73 -6.78
C LEU A 69 -18.85 -9.73 -7.95
N LEU A 70 -17.85 -8.84 -7.91
CA LEU A 70 -17.63 -7.82 -8.95
C LEU A 70 -17.31 -8.47 -10.30
N LEU A 71 -16.39 -9.45 -10.33
CA LEU A 71 -16.05 -10.20 -11.55
C LEU A 71 -17.24 -10.96 -12.13
N ALA A 72 -18.11 -11.49 -11.27
CA ALA A 72 -19.29 -12.22 -11.71
C ALA A 72 -20.44 -11.29 -12.21
N SER A 73 -20.58 -10.12 -11.61
CA SER A 73 -21.74 -9.24 -11.74
C SER A 73 -21.50 -7.98 -12.57
N CYS A 74 -20.28 -7.43 -12.54
CA CYS A 74 -19.94 -6.24 -13.30
C CYS A 74 -19.36 -6.60 -14.66
N ILE A 75 -19.89 -6.01 -15.69
CA ILE A 75 -19.32 -6.09 -17.04
C ILE A 75 -19.09 -4.69 -17.58
N CYS A 76 -17.97 -4.58 -18.28
CA CYS A 76 -17.80 -3.68 -19.38
C CYS A 76 -17.53 -4.46 -20.68
N PRO A 77 -18.52 -5.07 -21.35
CA PRO A 77 -18.31 -5.74 -22.62
C PRO A 77 -17.90 -4.76 -23.72
N GLU A 78 -18.38 -3.51 -23.63
CA GLU A 78 -18.08 -2.44 -24.60
C GLU A 78 -16.73 -1.78 -24.38
N THR A 79 -16.16 -1.87 -23.17
CA THR A 79 -14.87 -1.24 -22.83
C THR A 79 -13.71 -1.84 -23.65
N GLY A 80 -13.76 -3.13 -23.96
CA GLY A 80 -12.72 -3.78 -24.75
C GLY A 80 -12.60 -3.21 -26.16
N ASN A 81 -13.71 -3.09 -26.87
CA ASN A 81 -13.73 -2.57 -28.25
C ASN A 81 -13.44 -1.06 -28.28
N THR A 82 -14.00 -0.29 -27.33
CA THR A 82 -13.72 1.16 -27.21
C THR A 82 -12.28 1.41 -26.83
N LEU A 83 -11.72 0.62 -25.91
CA LEU A 83 -10.33 0.72 -25.49
C LEU A 83 -9.35 0.40 -26.63
N HIS A 84 -9.62 -0.67 -27.40
CA HIS A 84 -8.80 -1.03 -28.57
C HIS A 84 -8.84 0.04 -29.66
N ARG A 85 -10.01 0.65 -29.88
CA ARG A 85 -10.16 1.76 -30.81
C ARG A 85 -9.36 2.98 -30.33
N SER A 86 -9.56 3.40 -29.09
CA SER A 86 -8.82 4.54 -28.49
C SER A 86 -7.32 4.30 -28.47
N PHE A 87 -6.87 3.06 -28.19
CA PHE A 87 -5.45 2.69 -28.26
C PHE A 87 -4.92 2.83 -29.71
N SER A 88 -5.63 2.33 -30.69
CA SER A 88 -5.23 2.43 -32.10
C SER A 88 -5.17 3.88 -32.58
N GLU A 89 -6.16 4.69 -32.20
CA GLU A 89 -6.19 6.13 -32.49
C GLU A 89 -5.01 6.85 -31.84
N LEU A 90 -4.72 6.57 -30.55
CA LEU A 90 -3.59 7.16 -29.84
C LEU A 90 -2.23 6.80 -30.45
N VAL A 91 -2.04 5.52 -30.83
CA VAL A 91 -0.80 5.06 -31.50
C VAL A 91 -0.64 5.74 -32.86
N PHE A 92 -1.72 5.92 -33.61
CA PHE A 92 -1.72 6.61 -34.90
C PHE A 92 -1.36 8.10 -34.72
N GLU A 93 -2.05 8.79 -33.81
CA GLU A 93 -1.79 10.20 -33.48
C GLU A 93 -0.35 10.43 -33.04
N ASN A 94 0.19 9.59 -32.13
CA ASN A 94 1.57 9.72 -31.67
C ASN A 94 2.56 9.58 -32.84
N ARG A 95 2.30 8.69 -33.82
CA ARG A 95 3.14 8.55 -35.01
C ARG A 95 3.04 9.73 -35.95
N GLU A 96 1.84 10.25 -36.18
CA GLU A 96 1.62 11.39 -37.05
C GLU A 96 2.26 12.69 -36.52
N TYR A 97 2.15 12.92 -35.21
CA TYR A 97 2.69 14.10 -34.54
C TYR A 97 4.14 13.94 -34.05
N GLY A 98 4.76 12.79 -34.32
CA GLY A 98 6.16 12.54 -33.90
C GLY A 98 6.35 12.51 -32.39
N LYS A 99 5.28 12.26 -31.63
CA LYS A 99 5.35 12.17 -30.17
C LYS A 99 6.03 10.86 -29.76
N ILE A 100 7.13 10.98 -29.06
CA ILE A 100 7.92 9.87 -28.55
C ILE A 100 7.90 9.94 -27.03
N HIS A 101 7.60 8.84 -26.37
CA HIS A 101 7.71 8.73 -24.91
C HIS A 101 9.18 8.82 -24.48
N ASN A 102 9.40 9.18 -23.22
CA ASN A 102 10.74 9.12 -22.63
C ASN A 102 11.36 7.74 -22.87
N PRO A 103 12.67 7.65 -23.11
CA PRO A 103 13.34 6.39 -23.33
C PRO A 103 13.19 5.45 -22.11
N TYR A 104 12.84 4.21 -22.34
CA TYR A 104 12.66 3.22 -21.27
C TYR A 104 13.93 2.96 -20.45
N ASP A 105 15.10 3.10 -21.06
CA ASP A 105 16.38 2.97 -20.38
C ASP A 105 16.63 4.07 -19.33
N GLN A 106 15.99 5.24 -19.47
CA GLN A 106 15.99 6.27 -18.42
C GLN A 106 15.25 5.79 -17.17
N GLU A 107 14.04 5.32 -17.35
CA GLU A 107 13.25 4.76 -16.25
C GLU A 107 14.02 3.64 -15.55
N LEU A 108 14.70 2.78 -16.31
CA LEU A 108 15.55 1.73 -15.76
C LEU A 108 16.71 2.29 -14.92
N ARG A 109 17.38 3.36 -15.34
CA ARG A 109 18.46 3.99 -14.56
C ARG A 109 17.94 4.62 -13.28
N GLU A 110 16.84 5.34 -13.37
CA GLU A 110 16.19 6.00 -12.22
C GLU A 110 15.83 4.98 -11.14
N PHE A 111 15.08 3.94 -11.48
CA PHE A 111 14.67 2.95 -10.48
C PHE A 111 15.78 1.98 -10.08
N ALA A 112 16.78 1.72 -10.91
CA ALA A 112 17.97 0.98 -10.52
C ALA A 112 18.80 1.73 -9.47
N SER A 113 18.84 3.07 -9.52
CA SER A 113 19.51 3.88 -8.50
C SER A 113 18.82 3.77 -7.13
N ILE A 114 17.48 3.70 -7.11
CA ILE A 114 16.70 3.46 -5.88
C ILE A 114 16.96 2.04 -5.37
N GLU A 115 16.95 1.05 -6.24
CA GLU A 115 17.21 -0.36 -5.90
C GLU A 115 18.60 -0.57 -5.30
N SER A 116 19.59 0.17 -5.78
CA SER A 116 20.96 0.12 -5.25
C SER A 116 21.20 1.03 -4.03
N GLY A 117 20.31 2.01 -3.79
CA GLY A 117 20.50 3.05 -2.77
C GLY A 117 21.55 4.09 -3.17
N ASP A 118 21.77 4.29 -4.48
CA ASP A 118 22.71 5.26 -5.01
C ASP A 118 22.05 6.62 -5.25
N LEU A 119 22.14 7.49 -4.25
CA LEU A 119 21.56 8.84 -4.28
C LEU A 119 22.17 9.74 -5.36
N GLU A 120 23.48 9.59 -5.62
CA GLU A 120 24.15 10.39 -6.63
C GLU A 120 23.70 10.02 -8.04
N GLN A 121 23.55 8.72 -8.29
CA GLN A 121 22.98 8.23 -9.57
C GLN A 121 21.50 8.62 -9.72
N LEU A 122 20.72 8.60 -8.63
CA LEU A 122 19.33 9.07 -8.65
C LEU A 122 19.27 10.54 -9.05
N GLU A 123 20.07 11.41 -8.42
CA GLU A 123 20.12 12.83 -8.73
C GLU A 123 20.51 13.09 -10.21
N ARG A 124 21.49 12.34 -10.73
CA ARG A 124 21.88 12.42 -12.14
C ARG A 124 20.74 12.00 -13.06
N SER A 125 20.05 10.90 -12.75
CA SER A 125 18.92 10.40 -13.54
C SER A 125 17.76 11.39 -13.58
N LEU A 126 17.45 12.04 -12.46
CA LEU A 126 16.40 13.05 -12.38
C LEU A 126 16.75 14.34 -13.11
N ALA A 127 18.06 14.67 -13.23
CA ALA A 127 18.56 15.84 -13.94
C ALA A 127 18.74 15.61 -15.45
N GLU A 128 18.63 14.37 -15.94
CA GLU A 128 18.78 14.05 -17.36
C GLU A 128 17.70 14.75 -18.21
N ASN A 129 18.07 15.30 -19.34
CA ASN A 129 17.15 15.93 -20.29
C ASN A 129 16.88 14.98 -21.47
N TYR A 130 15.62 14.64 -21.69
CA TYR A 130 15.22 13.69 -22.72
C TYR A 130 14.45 14.37 -23.85
N PRO A 131 14.59 13.85 -25.08
CA PRO A 131 13.81 14.33 -26.22
C PRO A 131 12.36 13.83 -26.23
N GLY A 132 11.96 12.99 -25.24
CA GLY A 132 10.63 12.42 -25.15
C GLY A 132 9.65 13.23 -24.31
N GLU A 133 8.39 12.87 -24.39
CA GLU A 133 7.30 13.46 -23.61
C GLU A 133 6.71 12.41 -22.64
N VAL A 134 6.26 12.88 -21.49
CA VAL A 134 5.45 12.04 -20.58
C VAL A 134 4.08 11.82 -21.21
N GLY A 135 3.61 10.58 -21.22
CA GLY A 135 2.28 10.23 -21.75
C GLY A 135 1.16 11.02 -21.08
N THR A 136 0.10 11.31 -21.82
CA THR A 136 -1.07 12.03 -21.30
C THR A 136 -1.98 11.08 -20.54
N LEU A 137 -1.96 11.16 -19.19
CA LEU A 137 -2.74 10.33 -18.28
C LEU A 137 -4.07 11.00 -17.87
N ALA A 138 -4.18 12.31 -18.04
CA ALA A 138 -5.40 13.08 -17.76
C ALA A 138 -5.44 14.38 -18.55
N LYS A 139 -6.67 14.88 -18.81
CA LYS A 139 -6.88 16.19 -19.47
C LYS A 139 -6.60 17.37 -18.56
N ASN A 140 -6.88 17.23 -17.25
CA ASN A 140 -6.60 18.25 -16.26
C ASN A 140 -5.11 18.21 -15.88
N PRO A 141 -4.35 19.34 -15.96
CA PRO A 141 -2.91 19.35 -15.70
C PRO A 141 -2.53 18.94 -14.27
N LEU A 142 -3.32 19.32 -13.26
CA LEU A 142 -3.07 18.90 -11.88
C LEU A 142 -3.30 17.38 -11.73
N ARG A 143 -4.40 16.86 -12.29
CA ARG A 143 -4.67 15.41 -12.28
C ARG A 143 -3.62 14.62 -13.07
N GLN A 144 -3.10 15.19 -14.17
CA GLN A 144 -1.96 14.63 -14.91
C GLN A 144 -0.73 14.48 -14.00
N ALA A 145 -0.36 15.53 -13.25
CA ALA A 145 0.75 15.50 -12.32
C ALA A 145 0.52 14.49 -11.17
N GLN A 146 -0.69 14.47 -10.60
CA GLN A 146 -1.07 13.51 -9.55
C GLN A 146 -0.96 12.05 -10.04
N ASN A 147 -1.51 11.74 -11.21
CA ASN A 147 -1.42 10.40 -11.81
C ASN A 147 0.05 10.00 -12.05
N ARG A 148 0.89 10.92 -12.55
CA ARG A 148 2.33 10.69 -12.71
C ARG A 148 3.00 10.39 -11.36
N GLY A 149 2.72 11.18 -10.34
CA GLY A 149 3.26 10.98 -9.00
C GLY A 149 2.89 9.60 -8.41
N ILE A 150 1.65 9.16 -8.58
CA ILE A 150 1.19 7.82 -8.15
C ILE A 150 1.99 6.73 -8.85
N VAL A 151 2.22 6.84 -10.16
CA VAL A 151 3.01 5.87 -10.93
C VAL A 151 4.46 5.84 -10.45
N VAL A 152 5.11 7.01 -10.32
CA VAL A 152 6.50 7.11 -9.86
C VAL A 152 6.67 6.51 -8.47
N ILE A 153 5.84 6.89 -7.50
CA ILE A 153 5.90 6.35 -6.13
C ILE A 153 5.71 4.83 -6.13
N THR A 154 4.78 4.32 -6.94
CA THR A 154 4.54 2.88 -7.06
C THR A 154 5.78 2.16 -7.57
N LEU A 155 6.42 2.64 -8.62
CA LEU A 155 7.63 2.05 -9.19
C LEU A 155 8.82 2.17 -8.23
N ALA A 156 8.99 3.32 -7.58
CA ALA A 156 10.02 3.55 -6.57
C ALA A 156 9.89 2.58 -5.38
N SER A 157 8.67 2.37 -4.88
CA SER A 157 8.43 1.40 -3.80
C SER A 157 8.81 -0.02 -4.19
N ARG A 158 8.54 -0.44 -5.44
CA ARG A 158 8.93 -1.76 -5.95
C ARG A 158 10.44 -1.88 -6.16
N ALA A 159 11.11 -0.81 -6.60
CA ALA A 159 12.57 -0.76 -6.68
C ALA A 159 13.21 -0.88 -5.28
N ALA A 160 12.70 -0.16 -4.29
CA ALA A 160 13.18 -0.24 -2.92
C ALA A 160 13.00 -1.64 -2.30
N ILE A 161 11.88 -2.32 -2.58
CA ILE A 161 11.67 -3.72 -2.16
C ILE A 161 12.73 -4.63 -2.78
N ARG A 162 13.03 -4.49 -4.08
CA ARG A 162 14.12 -5.26 -4.71
C ARG A 162 15.48 -4.93 -4.10
N GLY A 163 15.71 -3.69 -3.68
CA GLY A 163 16.87 -3.24 -2.92
C GLY A 163 16.97 -3.83 -1.50
N GLY A 164 15.87 -4.43 -1.02
CA GLY A 164 15.80 -5.14 0.25
C GLY A 164 15.01 -4.42 1.34
N LEU A 165 14.29 -3.36 0.99
CA LEU A 165 13.32 -2.76 1.89
C LEU A 165 12.16 -3.74 2.12
N VAL A 166 11.65 -3.79 3.35
CA VAL A 166 10.53 -4.66 3.70
C VAL A 166 9.26 -4.21 2.96
N PRO A 167 8.54 -5.14 2.31
CA PRO A 167 7.35 -4.79 1.52
C PRO A 167 6.31 -3.95 2.27
N GLU A 168 6.00 -4.31 3.51
CA GLU A 168 5.00 -3.60 4.31
C GLU A 168 5.39 -2.14 4.59
N ILE A 169 6.67 -1.88 4.85
CA ILE A 169 7.19 -0.52 5.02
C ILE A 169 7.09 0.25 3.70
N ALA A 170 7.49 -0.39 2.60
CA ALA A 170 7.44 0.24 1.29
C ALA A 170 6.00 0.58 0.87
N PHE A 171 5.04 -0.31 1.14
CA PHE A 171 3.63 -0.07 0.82
C PHE A 171 3.01 1.02 1.68
N SER A 172 3.23 0.97 3.01
CA SER A 172 2.72 2.00 3.92
C SER A 172 3.25 3.39 3.60
N LEU A 173 4.53 3.50 3.21
CA LEU A 173 5.12 4.75 2.76
C LEU A 173 4.51 5.21 1.44
N SER A 174 4.32 4.29 0.48
CA SER A 174 3.64 4.56 -0.79
C SER A 174 2.23 5.11 -0.56
N ASP A 175 1.44 4.47 0.29
CA ASP A 175 0.07 4.88 0.61
C ASP A 175 0.04 6.29 1.20
N SER A 176 0.96 6.59 2.13
CA SER A 176 1.07 7.92 2.75
C SER A 176 1.37 9.02 1.72
N TYR A 177 2.31 8.78 0.82
CA TYR A 177 2.65 9.75 -0.23
C TYR A 177 1.53 9.92 -1.26
N ILE A 178 0.85 8.83 -1.65
CA ILE A 178 -0.26 8.89 -2.61
C ILE A 178 -1.43 9.68 -2.04
N GLN A 179 -1.79 9.46 -0.76
CA GLN A 179 -2.82 10.25 -0.08
C GLN A 179 -2.46 11.74 -0.05
N LYS A 180 -1.20 12.08 0.24
CA LYS A 180 -0.72 13.46 0.22
C LYS A 180 -0.77 14.07 -1.18
N ILE A 181 -0.46 13.31 -2.22
CA ILE A 181 -0.58 13.77 -3.63
C ILE A 181 -2.03 14.09 -3.96
N GLU A 182 -3.00 13.30 -3.50
CA GLU A 182 -4.42 13.59 -3.74
C GLU A 182 -4.89 14.89 -3.08
N GLU A 183 -4.32 15.26 -1.92
CA GLU A 183 -4.61 16.51 -1.21
C GLU A 183 -3.99 17.75 -1.89
N CYS A 184 -2.99 17.58 -2.75
CA CYS A 184 -2.29 18.68 -3.42
C CYS A 184 -3.21 19.47 -4.34
N ARG A 185 -3.07 20.79 -4.30
CA ARG A 185 -3.85 21.73 -5.13
C ARG A 185 -3.03 22.42 -6.21
N ASP A 186 -1.73 22.17 -6.25
CA ASP A 186 -0.82 22.75 -7.24
C ASP A 186 0.20 21.71 -7.73
N ILE A 187 0.68 21.91 -8.94
CA ILE A 187 1.59 20.99 -9.63
C ILE A 187 2.98 20.94 -8.96
N PRO A 188 3.61 22.06 -8.57
CA PRO A 188 4.91 22.04 -7.89
C PRO A 188 4.91 21.19 -6.61
N ALA A 189 3.85 21.27 -5.79
CA ALA A 189 3.73 20.46 -4.58
C ALA A 189 3.70 18.95 -4.90
N VAL A 190 2.98 18.55 -5.95
CA VAL A 190 2.96 17.16 -6.41
C VAL A 190 4.35 16.68 -6.82
N PHE A 191 5.07 17.46 -7.62
CA PHE A 191 6.43 17.15 -8.07
C PHE A 191 7.39 17.01 -6.88
N HIS A 192 7.31 17.94 -5.93
CA HIS A 192 8.13 17.88 -4.71
C HIS A 192 7.88 16.60 -3.93
N LEU A 193 6.61 16.19 -3.75
CA LEU A 193 6.27 15.00 -2.99
C LEU A 193 6.81 13.71 -3.61
N PHE A 194 6.61 13.48 -4.90
CA PHE A 194 7.06 12.22 -5.47
C PHE A 194 8.59 12.15 -5.60
N HIS A 195 9.28 13.26 -5.87
CA HIS A 195 10.75 13.27 -5.82
C HIS A 195 11.26 13.07 -4.39
N THR A 196 10.60 13.65 -3.38
CA THR A 196 10.94 13.37 -1.97
C THR A 196 10.79 11.89 -1.66
N ALA A 197 9.72 11.23 -2.13
CA ALA A 197 9.52 9.80 -1.96
C ALA A 197 10.64 8.96 -2.61
N GLU A 198 11.09 9.31 -3.81
CA GLU A 198 12.21 8.64 -4.49
C GLU A 198 13.51 8.70 -3.67
N TYR A 199 13.85 9.90 -3.19
CA TYR A 199 15.02 10.08 -2.32
C TYR A 199 14.89 9.31 -1.01
N GLU A 200 13.71 9.30 -0.39
CA GLU A 200 13.48 8.57 0.86
C GLU A 200 13.63 7.06 0.66
N TYR A 201 13.06 6.50 -0.42
CA TYR A 201 13.25 5.09 -0.77
C TYR A 201 14.71 4.75 -1.03
N ALA A 202 15.42 5.57 -1.80
CA ALA A 202 16.83 5.35 -2.09
C ALA A 202 17.69 5.45 -0.82
N GLN A 203 17.40 6.40 0.08
CA GLN A 203 18.08 6.52 1.37
C GLN A 203 17.84 5.31 2.27
N MET A 204 16.60 4.82 2.36
CA MET A 204 16.27 3.61 3.12
C MET A 204 17.05 2.39 2.62
N VAL A 205 17.15 2.22 1.30
CA VAL A 205 17.93 1.13 0.70
C VAL A 205 19.41 1.30 0.96
N LYS A 206 19.93 2.53 0.86
CA LYS A 206 21.33 2.85 1.20
C LYS A 206 21.66 2.47 2.65
N ASP A 207 20.77 2.82 3.59
CA ASP A 207 20.96 2.50 5.01
C ASP A 207 20.93 0.97 5.26
N ILE A 208 20.04 0.26 4.55
CA ILE A 208 20.00 -1.21 4.55
C ILE A 208 21.32 -1.79 4.02
N ASN A 209 21.86 -1.24 2.94
CA ASN A 209 23.09 -1.72 2.32
C ASN A 209 24.31 -1.41 3.21
N ALA A 210 24.39 -0.23 3.80
CA ALA A 210 25.44 0.12 4.78
C ALA A 210 25.45 -0.84 5.99
N GLN A 211 24.27 -1.27 6.46
CA GLN A 211 24.19 -2.30 7.50
C GLN A 211 24.61 -3.70 7.00
N LYS A 212 24.60 -3.95 5.68
CA LYS A 212 24.95 -5.22 5.04
C LYS A 212 26.40 -5.32 4.58
N GLU A 213 27.16 -4.23 4.52
CA GLU A 213 28.56 -4.22 4.08
C GLU A 213 29.52 -5.10 4.94
N GLY A 214 29.00 -5.69 6.03
CA GLY A 214 29.64 -6.79 6.77
C GLY A 214 29.21 -8.20 6.36
N ILE A 215 28.26 -8.40 5.41
CA ILE A 215 27.66 -9.70 5.10
C ILE A 215 27.66 -9.92 3.58
N SER A 216 28.46 -10.89 3.13
CA SER A 216 28.58 -11.28 1.71
C SER A 216 27.22 -11.60 1.07
N ALA A 217 27.01 -11.21 -0.20
CA ALA A 217 25.82 -11.51 -1.01
C ALA A 217 25.52 -13.02 -1.16
N LYS A 218 26.49 -13.90 -0.85
CA LYS A 218 26.33 -15.36 -0.75
C LYS A 218 25.47 -15.84 0.42
N ASP A 219 25.13 -14.94 1.36
CA ASP A 219 24.47 -15.28 2.61
C ASP A 219 22.97 -14.94 2.65
N ARG A 220 22.31 -14.70 1.51
CA ARG A 220 20.86 -14.49 1.48
C ARG A 220 20.13 -15.83 1.61
N ASN A 221 19.51 -16.06 2.76
CA ASN A 221 18.72 -17.27 2.99
C ASN A 221 17.22 -16.95 2.84
N PRO A 222 16.47 -17.62 1.92
CA PRO A 222 15.05 -17.36 1.70
C PRO A 222 14.17 -17.52 2.95
N HIS A 223 14.55 -18.41 3.88
CA HIS A 223 13.83 -18.59 5.12
C HIS A 223 13.95 -17.37 6.04
N ILE A 224 15.08 -16.65 6.01
CA ILE A 224 15.27 -15.43 6.80
C ILE A 224 14.39 -14.30 6.26
N ASN A 225 14.28 -14.13 4.93
CA ASN A 225 13.40 -13.13 4.35
C ASN A 225 11.95 -13.43 4.70
N LYS A 226 11.47 -14.65 4.49
CA LYS A 226 10.11 -15.05 4.89
C LYS A 226 9.86 -14.87 6.40
N CYS A 227 10.86 -15.11 7.24
CA CYS A 227 10.76 -14.87 8.68
C CYS A 227 10.57 -13.37 8.98
N LYS A 228 11.32 -12.50 8.30
CA LYS A 228 11.16 -11.05 8.43
C LYS A 228 9.79 -10.61 7.94
N ASP A 229 9.34 -11.07 6.78
CA ASP A 229 8.01 -10.74 6.24
C ASP A 229 6.90 -11.13 7.21
N TYR A 230 7.00 -12.33 7.81
CA TYR A 230 6.05 -12.76 8.85
C TYR A 230 6.07 -11.83 10.06
N ILE A 231 7.25 -11.46 10.57
CA ILE A 231 7.38 -10.56 11.71
C ILE A 231 6.72 -9.22 11.41
N PHE A 232 6.99 -8.64 10.25
CA PHE A 232 6.44 -7.33 9.89
C PHE A 232 4.91 -7.34 9.74
N SER A 233 4.35 -8.39 9.15
CA SER A 233 2.88 -8.51 9.02
C SER A 233 2.15 -8.75 10.36
N HIS A 234 2.87 -9.17 11.41
CA HIS A 234 2.30 -9.49 12.73
C HIS A 234 2.82 -8.61 13.88
N LEU A 235 3.50 -7.48 13.57
CA LEU A 235 4.06 -6.59 14.61
C LEU A 235 3.02 -6.07 15.61
N HIS A 236 1.75 -6.00 15.21
CA HIS A 236 0.62 -5.61 16.04
C HIS A 236 0.15 -6.72 17.02
N GLU A 237 0.74 -7.91 16.95
CA GLU A 237 0.37 -9.05 17.80
C GLU A 237 1.51 -9.46 18.72
N LYS A 238 1.19 -10.37 19.64
CA LYS A 238 2.22 -11.06 20.42
C LYS A 238 2.84 -12.16 19.54
N ILE A 239 4.06 -11.94 19.09
CA ILE A 239 4.79 -12.88 18.23
C ILE A 239 5.72 -13.75 19.06
N THR A 240 5.65 -15.08 18.87
CA THR A 240 6.58 -16.04 19.44
C THR A 240 7.43 -16.70 18.36
N VAL A 241 8.61 -17.18 18.74
CA VAL A 241 9.50 -17.91 17.82
C VAL A 241 8.84 -19.18 17.30
N GLN A 242 8.01 -19.83 18.13
CA GLN A 242 7.30 -21.05 17.75
C GLN A 242 6.28 -20.78 16.65
N GLU A 243 5.46 -19.74 16.79
CA GLU A 243 4.47 -19.34 15.78
C GLU A 243 5.11 -19.04 14.43
N ILE A 244 6.24 -18.32 14.42
CA ILE A 244 6.98 -18.07 13.18
C ILE A 244 7.51 -19.36 12.57
N ALA A 245 8.07 -20.24 13.39
CA ALA A 245 8.60 -21.50 12.92
C ALA A 245 7.51 -22.39 12.33
N ASP A 246 6.35 -22.48 12.99
CA ASP A 246 5.19 -23.25 12.52
C ASP A 246 4.66 -22.70 11.20
N ALA A 247 4.53 -21.38 11.07
CA ALA A 247 4.09 -20.72 9.84
C ALA A 247 5.05 -20.95 8.66
N LEU A 248 6.35 -21.12 8.94
CA LEU A 248 7.36 -21.38 7.91
C LEU A 248 7.62 -22.86 7.66
N GLY A 249 6.96 -23.77 8.42
CA GLY A 249 7.22 -25.21 8.35
C GLY A 249 8.63 -25.61 8.84
N LEU A 250 9.17 -24.86 9.82
CA LEU A 250 10.52 -25.05 10.34
C LEU A 250 10.51 -25.42 11.83
N ASN A 251 11.59 -26.01 12.31
CA ASN A 251 11.80 -26.19 13.74
C ASN A 251 12.25 -24.86 14.39
N ALA A 252 11.68 -24.51 15.55
CA ALA A 252 11.96 -23.23 16.24
C ALA A 252 13.44 -23.03 16.62
N ASN A 253 14.12 -24.12 17.05
CA ASN A 253 15.54 -24.07 17.38
C ASN A 253 16.39 -23.87 16.13
N TYR A 254 16.04 -24.55 15.03
CA TYR A 254 16.70 -24.37 13.75
C TYR A 254 16.54 -22.92 13.24
N LEU A 255 15.30 -22.40 13.25
CA LEU A 255 15.01 -21.02 12.84
C LEU A 255 15.79 -20.01 13.69
N SER A 256 15.82 -20.18 15.01
CA SER A 256 16.55 -19.30 15.94
C SER A 256 18.06 -19.30 15.66
N GLY A 257 18.63 -20.48 15.44
CA GLY A 257 20.04 -20.63 15.11
C GLY A 257 20.38 -20.01 13.74
N LEU A 258 19.53 -20.29 12.75
CA LEU A 258 19.65 -19.74 11.40
C LEU A 258 19.56 -18.22 11.44
N PHE A 259 18.56 -17.64 12.09
CA PHE A 259 18.36 -16.20 12.20
C PHE A 259 19.56 -15.52 12.88
N ARG A 260 20.03 -16.07 14.00
CA ARG A 260 21.21 -15.53 14.69
C ARG A 260 22.49 -15.59 13.85
N ARG A 261 22.64 -16.62 13.02
CA ARG A 261 23.79 -16.77 12.11
C ARG A 261 23.79 -15.67 11.04
N TYR A 262 22.62 -15.36 10.46
CA TYR A 262 22.50 -14.39 9.36
C TYR A 262 22.38 -12.95 9.88
N GLU A 263 21.50 -12.70 10.84
CA GLU A 263 21.20 -11.33 11.34
C GLU A 263 22.07 -10.89 12.50
N LYS A 264 22.95 -11.77 13.03
CA LYS A 264 23.86 -11.51 14.16
C LYS A 264 23.15 -11.12 15.47
N VAL A 265 21.84 -11.13 15.51
CA VAL A 265 20.99 -10.88 16.69
C VAL A 265 20.02 -12.03 16.89
N SER A 266 19.51 -12.19 18.11
CA SER A 266 18.45 -13.19 18.34
C SER A 266 17.14 -12.72 17.71
N LEU A 267 16.31 -13.69 17.30
CA LEU A 267 14.99 -13.44 16.70
C LEU A 267 14.10 -12.58 17.61
N SER A 268 14.08 -12.86 18.92
CA SER A 268 13.32 -12.05 19.89
C SER A 268 13.85 -10.63 20.04
N ALA A 269 15.17 -10.42 19.93
CA ALA A 269 15.76 -9.08 19.96
C ALA A 269 15.41 -8.31 18.68
N PHE A 270 15.38 -8.97 17.54
CA PHE A 270 14.95 -8.37 16.26
C PHE A 270 13.49 -7.93 16.34
N ILE A 271 12.57 -8.83 16.73
CA ILE A 271 11.14 -8.48 16.88
C ILE A 271 10.96 -7.27 17.79
N ARG A 272 11.66 -7.25 18.92
CA ARG A 272 11.60 -6.13 19.87
C ARG A 272 12.11 -4.83 19.26
N ARG A 273 13.19 -4.88 18.52
CA ARG A 273 13.76 -3.70 17.83
C ARG A 273 12.75 -3.11 16.84
N GLU A 274 12.11 -3.96 16.03
CA GLU A 274 11.12 -3.53 15.05
C GLU A 274 9.87 -2.92 15.72
N LYS A 275 9.39 -3.53 16.82
CA LYS A 275 8.29 -2.96 17.63
C LYS A 275 8.66 -1.59 18.24
N ILE A 276 9.91 -1.41 18.68
CA ILE A 276 10.37 -0.11 19.20
C ILE A 276 10.48 0.92 18.06
N SER A 277 10.92 0.51 16.88
CA SER A 277 10.93 1.38 15.69
C SER A 277 9.51 1.88 15.35
N LEU A 278 8.54 0.98 15.31
CA LEU A 278 7.14 1.34 15.09
C LEU A 278 6.58 2.21 16.22
N THR A 279 7.00 1.96 17.49
CA THR A 279 6.63 2.82 18.62
C THR A 279 7.09 4.26 18.41
N LYS A 280 8.32 4.48 17.91
CA LYS A 280 8.82 5.83 17.61
C LYS A 280 7.91 6.54 16.60
N ASN A 281 7.54 5.88 15.53
CA ASN A 281 6.65 6.44 14.51
C ASN A 281 5.27 6.78 15.08
N LEU A 282 4.67 5.87 15.86
CA LEU A 282 3.39 6.11 16.50
C LEU A 282 3.42 7.25 17.53
N LEU A 283 4.54 7.42 18.24
CA LEU A 283 4.72 8.55 19.17
C LEU A 283 4.81 9.90 18.45
N VAL A 284 5.42 9.93 17.28
CA VAL A 284 5.64 11.15 16.49
C VAL A 284 4.40 11.53 15.68
N TYR A 285 3.77 10.57 15.02
CA TYR A 285 2.77 10.81 13.98
C TYR A 285 1.34 10.40 14.37
N SER A 286 1.10 9.98 15.61
CA SER A 286 -0.26 9.59 16.04
C SER A 286 -0.63 10.20 17.39
N ARG A 287 -1.96 10.26 17.65
CA ARG A 287 -2.53 10.67 18.92
C ARG A 287 -2.79 9.52 19.90
N TYR A 288 -2.40 8.31 19.56
CA TYR A 288 -2.61 7.17 20.44
C TYR A 288 -1.96 7.39 21.81
N SER A 289 -2.69 7.04 22.86
CA SER A 289 -2.12 6.99 24.22
C SER A 289 -1.03 5.92 24.30
N TYR A 290 -0.14 6.04 25.26
CA TYR A 290 0.92 5.06 25.45
C TYR A 290 0.39 3.65 25.75
N SER A 291 -0.80 3.57 26.36
CA SER A 291 -1.49 2.31 26.62
C SER A 291 -2.02 1.69 25.34
N GLU A 292 -2.62 2.47 24.46
CA GLU A 292 -3.09 2.02 23.14
C GLU A 292 -1.94 1.54 22.29
N ILE A 293 -0.82 2.28 22.26
CA ILE A 293 0.39 1.84 21.53
C ILE A 293 0.91 0.50 22.08
N ALA A 294 0.96 0.35 23.42
CA ALA A 294 1.41 -0.88 24.03
C ALA A 294 0.49 -2.06 23.66
N THR A 295 -0.83 -1.86 23.71
CA THR A 295 -1.83 -2.86 23.34
C THR A 295 -1.73 -3.22 21.86
N TYR A 296 -1.67 -2.21 21.00
CA TYR A 296 -1.54 -2.37 19.54
C TYR A 296 -0.31 -3.19 19.15
N LEU A 297 0.81 -2.99 19.84
CA LEU A 297 2.05 -3.71 19.55
C LEU A 297 2.20 -5.03 20.34
N GLY A 298 1.14 -5.51 21.00
CA GLY A 298 1.13 -6.78 21.72
C GLY A 298 2.07 -6.81 22.94
N PHE A 299 2.36 -5.65 23.55
CA PHE A 299 3.03 -5.61 24.86
C PHE A 299 2.01 -5.87 25.98
N SER A 300 2.48 -6.55 27.03
CA SER A 300 1.62 -6.91 28.18
C SER A 300 1.13 -5.68 28.98
N SER A 301 1.81 -4.53 28.87
CA SER A 301 1.44 -3.27 29.52
C SER A 301 2.23 -2.10 28.95
N GLN A 302 1.74 -0.87 29.19
CA GLN A 302 2.47 0.35 28.92
C GLN A 302 3.84 0.39 29.63
N SER A 303 3.92 -0.09 30.87
CA SER A 303 5.17 -0.14 31.64
C SER A 303 6.19 -1.08 31.00
N HIS A 304 5.72 -2.20 30.43
CA HIS A 304 6.55 -3.14 29.70
C HIS A 304 7.13 -2.55 28.43
N LEU A 305 6.29 -1.89 27.62
CA LEU A 305 6.75 -1.11 26.47
C LEU A 305 7.72 -0.01 26.89
N GLY A 306 7.36 0.80 27.91
CA GLY A 306 8.18 1.92 28.39
C GLY A 306 9.58 1.50 28.84
N LYS A 307 9.71 0.34 29.49
CA LYS A 307 11.00 -0.23 29.87
C LYS A 307 11.90 -0.48 28.66
N TYR A 308 11.40 -1.24 27.67
CA TYR A 308 12.18 -1.56 26.48
C TYR A 308 12.44 -0.34 25.60
N PHE A 309 11.50 0.58 25.53
CA PHE A 309 11.67 1.83 24.80
C PHE A 309 12.80 2.67 25.40
N LYS A 310 12.82 2.83 26.73
CA LYS A 310 13.88 3.56 27.42
C LYS A 310 15.24 2.86 27.31
N GLU A 311 15.28 1.54 27.41
CA GLU A 311 16.51 0.75 27.19
C GLU A 311 17.07 0.95 25.78
N SER A 312 16.21 1.10 24.77
CA SER A 312 16.61 1.23 23.36
C SER A 312 16.93 2.66 22.93
N THR A 313 16.24 3.66 23.51
CA THR A 313 16.32 5.07 23.05
C THR A 313 16.98 6.01 24.05
N GLY A 314 17.14 5.59 25.29
CA GLY A 314 17.57 6.44 26.41
C GLY A 314 16.47 7.37 26.95
N MET A 315 15.30 7.45 26.30
CA MET A 315 14.20 8.34 26.62
C MET A 315 12.95 7.58 27.06
N THR A 316 12.11 8.21 27.90
CA THR A 316 10.77 7.71 28.15
C THR A 316 9.86 7.97 26.94
N LEU A 317 8.73 7.26 26.86
CA LEU A 317 7.71 7.49 25.81
C LEU A 317 7.24 8.95 25.78
N HIS A 318 7.05 9.56 26.97
CA HIS A 318 6.65 10.96 27.11
C HIS A 318 7.73 11.90 26.58
N GLN A 319 8.97 11.75 27.06
CA GLN A 319 10.10 12.59 26.61
C GLN A 319 10.29 12.52 25.09
N TYR A 320 10.11 11.32 24.50
CA TYR A 320 10.27 11.16 23.07
C TYR A 320 9.18 11.87 22.30
N ARG A 321 7.93 11.76 22.73
CA ARG A 321 6.79 12.47 22.11
C ARG A 321 6.92 13.97 22.25
N ASP A 322 7.35 14.49 23.40
CA ASP A 322 7.54 15.93 23.63
C ASP A 322 8.63 16.54 22.72
N VAL A 323 9.69 15.77 22.45
CA VAL A 323 10.82 16.24 21.63
C VAL A 323 10.53 16.12 20.14
N TYR A 324 9.91 15.00 19.70
CA TYR A 324 9.80 14.65 18.30
C TYR A 324 8.37 14.67 17.77
N GLY A 325 7.34 14.74 18.63
CA GLY A 325 5.94 14.76 18.23
C GLY A 325 5.59 15.98 17.36
N VAL A 326 4.80 15.78 16.33
CA VAL A 326 4.34 16.85 15.44
C VAL A 326 3.32 17.70 16.18
N LYS A 327 3.67 18.95 16.48
CA LYS A 327 2.86 19.89 17.27
C LYS A 327 1.61 20.41 16.54
N GLU A 328 1.50 20.19 15.23
CA GLU A 328 0.30 20.60 14.46
C GLU A 328 -0.98 19.89 14.90
N PHE A 329 -0.87 18.79 15.63
CA PHE A 329 -2.02 18.09 16.19
C PHE A 329 -2.60 18.72 17.47
N ASP A 330 -1.89 19.63 18.13
CA ASP A 330 -2.34 20.27 19.38
C ASP A 330 -3.18 21.54 19.13
N SER A 331 -3.23 22.08 17.90
CA SER A 331 -3.87 23.35 17.56
C SER A 331 -5.34 23.24 17.09
N LEU A 332 -5.95 22.05 17.14
CA LEU A 332 -7.32 21.79 16.70
C LEU A 332 -8.28 21.38 17.84
N LEU A 333 -7.96 21.72 19.09
CA LEU A 333 -8.88 21.60 20.23
C LEU A 333 -9.36 22.95 20.68
#